data_00cc5a4b6e69ebeed5c351a93039928a
#
_entry.id   00cc5a4b6e69ebeed5c351a93039928a
#
_cell.length_a   1.000
_cell.length_b   1.000
_cell.length_c   1.000
_cell.angle_alpha   90.00
_cell.angle_beta   90.00
_cell.angle_gamma   90.00
#
_symmetry.space_group_name_H-M   'P 1'
#
loop_
_entity.id
_entity.type
_entity.pdbx_description
1 polymer ?
#
loop_
_entity_poly.entity_id
_entity_poly.type
_entity_poly.pdbx_seq_one_letter_code
_entity_poly.pdbx_strand_id
1 'polypeptide(L)'
;MSEHEFNTKGLARWAGLKPPEAGAAPDVRVLGVPMDRGSLYRPGAARAPDELRKISAIFAPVTEQAELFDSVTLQDDGNVRLVDGDMGANVDAIAAEIEKTPAGSTPIVLGGDHTTVSPTLIAQQRRLNGQLSILYIDAHPDLNDVSRHTRWSNGCALRRGLELGAIDPRKVTLLGCRDYDWEEIEYIRKMGVTLIPAPTAHRWTGNQLADEIGSRIGSDALHISLDIDSLDPAYAPGTGVPAAGGLTSRQLLDFLRQLRGVRLAGLDVDEVSPPLDNGHITTLAALKFIFEFIGMVKLAKDR
;
A
#
# COMPACT_ATOMS: atom_id res chain seq x y z
N MET A 1 -20.51 -24.87 -4.11
CA MET A 1 -20.46 -24.03 -2.90
C MET A 1 -21.22 -22.77 -3.25
N SER A 2 -22.34 -22.47 -2.59
CA SER A 2 -23.10 -21.24 -2.84
C SER A 2 -22.20 -20.06 -2.44
N GLU A 3 -21.91 -19.19 -3.39
CA GLU A 3 -21.34 -17.87 -3.10
C GLU A 3 -22.30 -17.16 -2.15
N HIS A 4 -21.93 -17.06 -0.89
CA HIS A 4 -22.57 -16.11 0.02
C HIS A 4 -22.16 -14.72 -0.45
N GLU A 5 -22.92 -14.20 -1.39
CA GLU A 5 -22.73 -12.85 -1.91
C GLU A 5 -22.91 -11.86 -0.76
N PHE A 6 -21.87 -11.15 -0.41
CA PHE A 6 -21.90 -10.14 0.63
C PHE A 6 -22.96 -9.09 0.28
N ASN A 7 -24.03 -9.00 1.06
CA ASN A 7 -25.12 -8.07 0.76
C ASN A 7 -24.75 -6.65 1.18
N THR A 8 -24.10 -5.93 0.28
CA THR A 8 -23.79 -4.49 0.44
C THR A 8 -24.83 -3.61 -0.26
N LYS A 9 -25.97 -4.16 -0.71
CA LYS A 9 -26.99 -3.42 -1.44
C LYS A 9 -27.56 -2.29 -0.58
N GLY A 10 -27.44 -1.07 -1.10
CA GLY A 10 -27.94 0.14 -0.42
C GLY A 10 -26.97 0.75 0.61
N LEU A 11 -25.81 0.14 0.83
CA LEU A 11 -24.77 0.72 1.69
C LEU A 11 -23.85 1.63 0.86
N ALA A 12 -23.42 2.73 1.45
CA ALA A 12 -22.47 3.64 0.82
C ALA A 12 -21.03 3.10 0.96
N ARG A 13 -20.27 3.11 -0.12
CA ARG A 13 -18.84 2.75 -0.09
C ARG A 13 -18.07 3.68 0.84
N TRP A 14 -16.87 3.26 1.22
CA TRP A 14 -15.93 4.05 2.04
C TRP A 14 -16.56 4.56 3.34
N ALA A 15 -17.31 3.70 4.03
CA ALA A 15 -17.99 4.04 5.29
C ALA A 15 -18.93 5.26 5.17
N GLY A 16 -19.40 5.59 3.98
CA GLY A 16 -20.26 6.75 3.73
C GLY A 16 -19.54 8.10 3.76
N LEU A 17 -18.21 8.12 3.68
CA LEU A 17 -17.45 9.37 3.54
C LEU A 17 -17.91 10.16 2.32
N LYS A 18 -18.02 11.47 2.48
CA LYS A 18 -18.58 12.34 1.45
C LYS A 18 -17.49 12.83 0.48
N PRO A 19 -17.83 13.08 -0.79
CA PRO A 19 -16.95 13.79 -1.68
C PRO A 19 -16.75 15.25 -1.19
N PRO A 20 -15.68 15.93 -1.64
CA PRO A 20 -15.49 17.34 -1.34
C PRO A 20 -16.60 18.20 -1.95
N GLU A 21 -16.79 19.42 -1.46
CA GLU A 21 -17.63 20.41 -2.10
C GLU A 21 -17.13 20.74 -3.52
N ALA A 22 -18.02 21.21 -4.37
CA ALA A 22 -17.67 21.51 -5.76
C ALA A 22 -16.50 22.50 -5.84
N GLY A 23 -15.43 22.11 -6.49
CA GLY A 23 -14.21 22.87 -6.65
C GLY A 23 -13.19 22.78 -5.51
N ALA A 24 -13.53 22.09 -4.42
CA ALA A 24 -12.57 21.83 -3.34
C ALA A 24 -11.76 20.56 -3.61
N ALA A 25 -10.52 20.52 -3.12
CA ALA A 25 -9.70 19.31 -3.15
C ALA A 25 -10.17 18.33 -2.07
N PRO A 26 -10.21 17.02 -2.33
CA PRO A 26 -10.50 16.01 -1.32
C PRO A 26 -9.35 15.89 -0.31
N ASP A 27 -9.65 15.46 0.89
CA ASP A 27 -8.59 15.06 1.85
C ASP A 27 -7.91 13.78 1.40
N VAL A 28 -8.70 12.82 0.90
CA VAL A 28 -8.24 11.53 0.38
C VAL A 28 -8.72 11.34 -1.05
N ARG A 29 -7.81 10.94 -1.93
CA ARG A 29 -8.12 10.52 -3.30
C ARG A 29 -7.84 9.04 -3.46
N VAL A 30 -8.85 8.24 -3.84
CA VAL A 30 -8.72 6.81 -4.07
C VAL A 30 -8.61 6.51 -5.56
N LEU A 31 -7.65 5.68 -5.93
CA LEU A 31 -7.42 5.24 -7.31
C LEU A 31 -7.17 3.73 -7.33
N GLY A 32 -7.80 3.00 -8.23
CA GLY A 32 -7.58 1.55 -8.40
C GLY A 32 -6.67 1.23 -9.58
N VAL A 33 -5.80 0.24 -9.41
CA VAL A 33 -4.90 -0.28 -10.44
C VAL A 33 -5.16 -1.79 -10.59
N PRO A 34 -6.14 -2.20 -11.41
CA PRO A 34 -6.56 -3.61 -11.55
C PRO A 34 -5.57 -4.39 -12.42
N MET A 35 -4.33 -4.59 -11.95
CA MET A 35 -3.26 -5.24 -12.68
C MET A 35 -2.65 -6.38 -11.86
N ASP A 36 -2.41 -7.54 -12.50
CA ASP A 36 -1.71 -8.68 -11.91
C ASP A 36 -0.83 -9.44 -12.92
N ARG A 37 -0.40 -8.74 -13.96
CA ARG A 37 0.46 -9.30 -15.00
C ARG A 37 1.90 -9.54 -14.54
N GLY A 38 2.32 -8.89 -13.46
CA GLY A 38 3.61 -9.08 -12.83
C GLY A 38 3.64 -10.23 -11.82
N SER A 39 2.51 -10.83 -11.50
CA SER A 39 2.43 -11.91 -10.51
C SER A 39 3.27 -13.11 -10.89
N LEU A 40 4.24 -13.46 -10.04
CA LEU A 40 5.17 -14.56 -10.30
C LEU A 40 4.59 -15.94 -10.03
N TYR A 41 3.58 -16.06 -9.18
CA TYR A 41 3.05 -17.37 -8.76
C TYR A 41 1.54 -17.49 -8.96
N ARG A 42 0.72 -16.81 -8.19
CA ARG A 42 -0.75 -16.94 -8.27
C ARG A 42 -1.38 -15.59 -8.57
N PRO A 43 -1.98 -15.41 -9.76
CA PRO A 43 -2.68 -14.19 -10.11
C PRO A 43 -4.03 -14.09 -9.36
N GLY A 44 -4.67 -12.94 -9.44
CA GLY A 44 -5.99 -12.67 -8.88
C GLY A 44 -6.10 -11.31 -8.21
N ALA A 45 -4.97 -10.67 -7.95
CA ALA A 45 -4.91 -9.36 -7.30
C ALA A 45 -5.55 -8.23 -8.14
N ALA A 46 -5.63 -8.37 -9.46
CA ALA A 46 -6.36 -7.41 -10.32
C ALA A 46 -7.82 -7.18 -9.91
N ARG A 47 -8.42 -8.09 -9.12
CA ARG A 47 -9.79 -7.93 -8.59
C ARG A 47 -9.87 -7.14 -7.29
N ALA A 48 -8.74 -6.89 -6.64
CA ALA A 48 -8.72 -6.23 -5.33
C ALA A 48 -9.37 -4.84 -5.34
N PRO A 49 -9.09 -3.94 -6.29
CA PRO A 49 -9.65 -2.60 -6.26
C PRO A 49 -11.17 -2.56 -6.19
N ASP A 50 -11.84 -3.42 -6.96
CA ASP A 50 -13.30 -3.47 -6.98
C ASP A 50 -13.88 -4.16 -5.74
N GLU A 51 -13.23 -5.23 -5.26
CA GLU A 51 -13.70 -5.94 -4.07
C GLU A 51 -13.50 -5.11 -2.80
N LEU A 52 -12.36 -4.42 -2.66
CA LEU A 52 -12.12 -3.49 -1.55
C LEU A 52 -13.20 -2.39 -1.52
N ARG A 53 -13.54 -1.79 -2.66
CA ARG A 53 -14.63 -0.79 -2.75
C ARG A 53 -15.97 -1.35 -2.33
N LYS A 54 -16.30 -2.55 -2.77
CA LYS A 54 -17.55 -3.22 -2.45
C LYS A 54 -17.66 -3.48 -0.95
N ILE A 55 -16.63 -4.07 -0.37
CA ILE A 55 -16.62 -4.46 1.05
C ILE A 55 -16.44 -3.24 1.98
N SER A 56 -15.82 -2.14 1.53
CA SER A 56 -15.68 -0.91 2.33
C SER A 56 -17.02 -0.35 2.85
N ALA A 57 -18.12 -0.72 2.20
CA ALA A 57 -19.47 -0.29 2.57
C ALA A 57 -19.95 -0.84 3.93
N ILE A 58 -19.33 -1.88 4.48
CA ILE A 58 -19.73 -2.43 5.79
C ILE A 58 -19.04 -1.75 6.96
N PHE A 59 -18.08 -0.86 6.71
CA PHE A 59 -17.33 -0.16 7.74
C PHE A 59 -18.05 1.11 8.20
N ALA A 60 -17.74 1.56 9.41
CA ALA A 60 -18.08 2.87 9.91
C ALA A 60 -16.84 3.80 9.84
N PRO A 61 -17.00 5.13 9.74
CA PRO A 61 -15.89 6.07 9.67
C PRO A 61 -15.26 6.30 11.06
N VAL A 62 -14.74 5.22 11.65
CA VAL A 62 -14.19 5.20 13.01
C VAL A 62 -12.96 4.31 13.07
N THR A 63 -11.89 4.80 13.72
CA THR A 63 -10.69 4.01 14.00
C THR A 63 -10.96 2.96 15.08
N GLU A 64 -10.05 2.00 15.26
CA GLU A 64 -10.17 1.03 16.35
C GLU A 64 -10.04 1.65 17.77
N GLN A 65 -9.61 2.91 17.89
CA GLN A 65 -9.62 3.69 19.14
C GLN A 65 -10.90 4.46 19.34
N ALA A 66 -11.95 4.17 18.56
CA ALA A 66 -13.22 4.90 18.58
C ALA A 66 -13.10 6.40 18.22
N GLU A 67 -12.07 6.78 17.45
CA GLU A 67 -11.90 8.13 16.93
C GLU A 67 -12.65 8.28 15.60
N LEU A 68 -13.58 9.22 15.52
CA LEU A 68 -14.35 9.49 14.31
C LEU A 68 -13.50 10.22 13.27
N PHE A 69 -13.64 9.83 12.00
CA PHE A 69 -13.05 10.53 10.84
C PHE A 69 -14.11 10.85 9.76
N ASP A 70 -15.36 10.99 10.15
CA ASP A 70 -16.52 11.27 9.27
C ASP A 70 -16.46 12.64 8.58
N SER A 71 -15.60 13.55 9.07
CA SER A 71 -15.32 14.86 8.46
C SER A 71 -14.30 14.79 7.30
N VAL A 72 -13.64 13.64 7.10
CA VAL A 72 -12.71 13.46 5.97
C VAL A 72 -13.50 13.41 4.66
N THR A 73 -13.11 14.24 3.71
CA THR A 73 -13.66 14.18 2.36
C THR A 73 -12.87 13.20 1.50
N LEU A 74 -13.58 12.32 0.79
CA LEU A 74 -12.97 11.27 -0.04
C LEU A 74 -13.54 11.32 -1.45
N GLN A 75 -12.64 11.36 -2.43
CA GLN A 75 -12.97 11.20 -3.85
C GLN A 75 -12.40 9.88 -4.36
N ASP A 76 -13.27 9.02 -4.89
CA ASP A 76 -12.89 7.76 -5.54
C ASP A 76 -13.03 7.93 -7.05
N ASP A 77 -11.90 7.92 -7.76
CA ASP A 77 -11.85 8.12 -9.22
C ASP A 77 -11.99 6.81 -10.02
N GLY A 78 -12.27 5.71 -9.32
CA GLY A 78 -12.39 4.41 -9.98
C GLY A 78 -11.03 3.80 -10.35
N ASN A 79 -11.02 2.98 -11.40
CA ASN A 79 -9.82 2.28 -11.83
C ASN A 79 -9.13 3.02 -12.98
N VAL A 80 -7.80 3.03 -12.96
CA VAL A 80 -6.98 3.50 -14.07
C VAL A 80 -7.24 2.63 -15.30
N ARG A 81 -7.31 3.27 -16.45
CA ARG A 81 -7.38 2.55 -17.73
C ARG A 81 -5.99 2.03 -18.09
N LEU A 82 -5.86 0.71 -18.11
CA LEU A 82 -4.62 0.05 -18.50
C LEU A 82 -4.49 -0.10 -20.00
N VAL A 83 -3.25 -0.08 -20.49
CA VAL A 83 -2.88 -0.36 -21.89
C VAL A 83 -2.56 -1.84 -22.02
N ASP A 84 -3.17 -2.50 -23.00
CA ASP A 84 -2.93 -3.93 -23.20
C ASP A 84 -1.51 -4.21 -23.71
N GLY A 85 -0.82 -5.14 -23.02
CA GLY A 85 0.44 -5.73 -23.47
C GLY A 85 1.70 -4.90 -23.24
N ASP A 86 1.61 -3.65 -22.81
CA ASP A 86 2.77 -2.77 -22.60
C ASP A 86 2.87 -2.33 -21.13
N MET A 87 3.81 -2.95 -20.39
CA MET A 87 4.05 -2.62 -18.98
C MET A 87 4.65 -1.23 -18.80
N GLY A 88 5.53 -0.77 -19.70
CA GLY A 88 6.12 0.58 -19.63
C GLY A 88 5.04 1.65 -19.82
N ALA A 89 4.16 1.49 -20.83
CA ALA A 89 3.03 2.39 -21.03
C ALA A 89 2.05 2.40 -19.84
N ASN A 90 1.87 1.27 -19.17
CA ASN A 90 1.06 1.20 -17.94
C ASN A 90 1.71 1.96 -16.79
N VAL A 91 3.03 1.83 -16.60
CA VAL A 91 3.76 2.61 -15.59
C VAL A 91 3.55 4.11 -15.79
N ASP A 92 3.71 4.59 -17.02
CA ASP A 92 3.52 6.01 -17.34
C ASP A 92 2.05 6.47 -17.14
N ALA A 93 1.08 5.66 -17.58
CA ALA A 93 -0.34 5.98 -17.45
C ALA A 93 -0.78 6.03 -15.97
N ILE A 94 -0.36 5.07 -15.16
CA ILE A 94 -0.69 5.01 -13.73
C ILE A 94 -0.03 6.18 -13.00
N ALA A 95 1.26 6.44 -13.25
CA ALA A 95 1.96 7.56 -12.64
C ALA A 95 1.27 8.89 -12.96
N ALA A 96 0.90 9.12 -14.24
CA ALA A 96 0.21 10.32 -14.67
C ALA A 96 -1.17 10.51 -13.98
N GLU A 97 -1.90 9.42 -13.71
CA GLU A 97 -3.16 9.50 -12.97
C GLU A 97 -2.93 9.86 -11.49
N ILE A 98 -1.93 9.28 -10.85
CA ILE A 98 -1.60 9.59 -9.45
C ILE A 98 -1.10 11.04 -9.33
N GLU A 99 -0.32 11.53 -10.29
CA GLU A 99 0.17 12.91 -10.33
C GLU A 99 -0.95 13.97 -10.37
N LYS A 100 -2.15 13.62 -10.84
CA LYS A 100 -3.33 14.51 -10.81
C LYS A 100 -3.89 14.73 -9.40
N THR A 101 -3.38 14.02 -8.39
CA THR A 101 -3.83 14.23 -7.00
C THR A 101 -3.52 15.65 -6.57
N PRO A 102 -4.52 16.44 -6.15
CA PRO A 102 -4.32 17.83 -5.78
C PRO A 102 -3.30 18.01 -4.65
N ALA A 103 -2.65 19.16 -4.63
CA ALA A 103 -1.80 19.53 -3.50
C ALA A 103 -2.63 19.56 -2.20
N GLY A 104 -2.10 18.98 -1.14
CA GLY A 104 -2.81 18.84 0.13
C GLY A 104 -3.70 17.60 0.25
N SER A 105 -3.98 16.92 -0.87
CA SER A 105 -4.69 15.63 -0.87
C SER A 105 -3.73 14.45 -0.71
N THR A 106 -4.17 13.42 0.00
CA THR A 106 -3.42 12.18 0.22
C THR A 106 -3.96 11.08 -0.69
N PRO A 107 -3.17 10.54 -1.66
CA PRO A 107 -3.61 9.42 -2.49
C PRO A 107 -3.59 8.11 -1.72
N ILE A 108 -4.62 7.30 -1.96
CA ILE A 108 -4.67 5.88 -1.63
C ILE A 108 -4.80 5.11 -2.93
N VAL A 109 -3.80 4.29 -3.25
CA VAL A 109 -3.79 3.45 -4.43
C VAL A 109 -4.20 2.04 -4.02
N LEU A 110 -5.30 1.56 -4.59
CA LEU A 110 -5.73 0.17 -4.44
C LEU A 110 -5.06 -0.62 -5.54
N GLY A 111 -4.01 -1.33 -5.22
CA GLY A 111 -3.21 -2.05 -6.18
C GLY A 111 -3.84 -3.37 -6.63
N GLY A 112 -3.21 -3.92 -7.62
CA GLY A 112 -3.29 -5.30 -8.02
C GLY A 112 -2.11 -6.06 -7.43
N ASP A 113 -1.23 -6.60 -8.31
CA ASP A 113 0.06 -7.10 -7.86
C ASP A 113 1.01 -5.93 -7.50
N HIS A 114 2.10 -6.21 -6.80
CA HIS A 114 3.00 -5.18 -6.28
C HIS A 114 3.77 -4.39 -7.35
N THR A 115 3.65 -4.73 -8.66
CA THR A 115 4.18 -3.86 -9.74
C THR A 115 3.55 -2.46 -9.71
N THR A 116 2.40 -2.30 -9.05
CA THR A 116 1.72 -1.02 -8.81
C THR A 116 2.60 -0.02 -8.05
N VAL A 117 3.51 -0.47 -7.20
CA VAL A 117 4.39 0.43 -6.44
C VAL A 117 5.32 1.23 -7.35
N SER A 118 5.80 0.66 -8.46
CA SER A 118 6.72 1.37 -9.37
C SER A 118 6.15 2.71 -9.86
N PRO A 119 4.99 2.77 -10.53
CA PRO A 119 4.39 4.04 -10.95
C PRO A 119 3.96 4.92 -9.77
N THR A 120 3.56 4.31 -8.64
CA THR A 120 3.16 5.07 -7.45
C THR A 120 4.34 5.86 -6.90
N LEU A 121 5.51 5.24 -6.73
CA LEU A 121 6.70 5.91 -6.24
C LEU A 121 7.22 6.99 -7.21
N ILE A 122 7.18 6.73 -8.51
CA ILE A 122 7.54 7.72 -9.55
C ILE A 122 6.66 8.97 -9.42
N ALA A 123 5.35 8.79 -9.31
CA ALA A 123 4.40 9.89 -9.16
C ALA A 123 4.63 10.67 -7.85
N GLN A 124 4.82 9.98 -6.74
CA GLN A 124 5.06 10.60 -5.44
C GLN A 124 6.38 11.38 -5.41
N GLN A 125 7.44 10.83 -5.99
CA GLN A 125 8.72 11.52 -6.12
C GLN A 125 8.59 12.86 -6.86
N ARG A 126 7.84 12.87 -7.97
CA ARG A 126 7.57 14.08 -8.76
C ARG A 126 6.69 15.07 -8.02
N ARG A 127 5.57 14.60 -7.43
CA ARG A 127 4.62 15.44 -6.67
C ARG A 127 5.28 16.14 -5.48
N LEU A 128 6.25 15.52 -4.85
CA LEU A 128 6.90 15.99 -3.63
C LEU A 128 8.30 16.60 -3.88
N ASN A 129 8.69 16.78 -5.14
CA ASN A 129 9.99 17.33 -5.51
C ASN A 129 11.16 16.65 -4.78
N GLY A 130 11.11 15.33 -4.66
CA GLY A 130 12.14 14.52 -4.02
C GLY A 130 12.11 14.47 -2.47
N GLN A 131 11.14 15.11 -1.83
CA GLN A 131 10.94 15.05 -0.38
C GLN A 131 10.08 13.84 0.00
N LEU A 132 10.56 12.65 -0.34
CA LEU A 132 9.88 11.38 -0.19
C LEU A 132 10.73 10.40 0.59
N SER A 133 10.19 9.83 1.65
CA SER A 133 10.68 8.63 2.32
C SER A 133 9.67 7.50 2.14
N ILE A 134 10.15 6.27 2.06
CA ILE A 134 9.34 5.10 1.72
C ILE A 134 9.43 4.09 2.88
N LEU A 135 8.28 3.70 3.38
CA LEU A 135 8.12 2.53 4.23
C LEU A 135 7.48 1.43 3.40
N TYR A 136 8.26 0.42 3.09
CA TYR A 136 7.86 -0.74 2.29
C TYR A 136 7.63 -1.93 3.23
N ILE A 137 6.38 -2.31 3.43
CA ILE A 137 5.94 -3.33 4.37
C ILE A 137 5.56 -4.58 3.58
N ASP A 138 6.40 -5.61 3.64
CA ASP A 138 6.32 -6.73 2.73
C ASP A 138 7.04 -7.96 3.30
N ALA A 139 6.68 -9.16 2.84
CA ALA A 139 7.45 -10.38 3.06
C ALA A 139 8.74 -10.42 2.23
N HIS A 140 8.75 -9.73 1.09
CA HIS A 140 9.78 -9.74 0.05
C HIS A 140 10.39 -8.34 -0.13
N PRO A 141 11.65 -8.22 -0.57
CA PRO A 141 12.24 -6.90 -0.86
C PRO A 141 11.83 -6.31 -2.21
N ASP A 142 11.45 -7.12 -3.19
CA ASP A 142 11.10 -6.76 -4.57
C ASP A 142 12.18 -5.94 -5.30
N LEU A 143 13.45 -6.29 -5.01
CA LEU A 143 14.64 -5.59 -5.48
C LEU A 143 15.44 -6.36 -6.54
N ASN A 144 14.89 -7.45 -7.09
CA ASN A 144 15.50 -8.16 -8.21
C ASN A 144 15.61 -7.26 -9.46
N ASP A 145 16.68 -7.38 -10.25
CA ASP A 145 16.75 -6.70 -11.54
C ASP A 145 15.86 -7.37 -12.58
N VAL A 146 15.93 -8.68 -12.62
CA VAL A 146 15.15 -9.54 -13.51
C VAL A 146 14.67 -10.75 -12.73
N SER A 147 13.39 -11.04 -12.78
CA SER A 147 12.82 -12.27 -12.25
C SER A 147 12.00 -12.97 -13.34
N ARG A 148 12.19 -14.30 -13.51
CA ARG A 148 11.54 -15.11 -14.55
C ARG A 148 11.56 -14.46 -15.95
N HIS A 149 12.72 -13.92 -16.35
CA HIS A 149 12.99 -13.30 -17.66
C HIS A 149 12.30 -11.96 -17.91
N THR A 150 11.75 -11.32 -16.88
CA THR A 150 11.15 -9.98 -16.99
C THR A 150 11.65 -9.03 -15.90
N ARG A 151 11.74 -7.75 -16.24
CA ARG A 151 12.02 -6.66 -15.30
C ARG A 151 10.72 -6.10 -14.67
N TRP A 152 9.57 -6.60 -15.11
CA TRP A 152 8.24 -6.10 -14.78
C TRP A 152 7.44 -7.12 -13.96
N SER A 153 8.09 -7.90 -13.10
CA SER A 153 7.40 -8.73 -12.12
C SER A 153 7.24 -8.00 -10.78
N ASN A 154 6.33 -8.50 -9.95
CA ASN A 154 6.19 -8.03 -8.58
C ASN A 154 7.52 -8.10 -7.82
N GLY A 155 8.32 -9.17 -7.91
CA GLY A 155 9.66 -9.27 -7.29
C GLY A 155 10.73 -8.31 -7.81
N CYS A 156 10.40 -7.44 -8.78
CA CYS A 156 11.29 -6.38 -9.31
C CYS A 156 10.73 -4.96 -9.04
N ALA A 157 9.58 -4.88 -8.40
CA ALA A 157 8.75 -3.69 -8.43
C ALA A 157 9.37 -2.50 -7.69
N LEU A 158 9.87 -2.70 -6.50
CA LEU A 158 10.54 -1.63 -5.74
C LEU A 158 11.78 -1.13 -6.48
N ARG A 159 12.61 -2.04 -7.00
CA ARG A 159 13.79 -1.64 -7.78
C ARG A 159 13.44 -0.79 -8.99
N ARG A 160 12.37 -1.14 -9.72
CA ARG A 160 11.91 -0.34 -10.88
C ARG A 160 11.44 1.05 -10.45
N GLY A 161 10.69 1.13 -9.35
CA GLY A 161 10.26 2.43 -8.79
C GLY A 161 11.43 3.32 -8.42
N LEU A 162 12.45 2.77 -7.77
CA LEU A 162 13.65 3.51 -7.37
C LEU A 162 14.45 4.00 -8.58
N GLU A 163 14.72 3.12 -9.56
CA GLU A 163 15.50 3.46 -10.75
C GLU A 163 14.79 4.48 -11.64
N LEU A 164 13.53 4.24 -11.99
CA LEU A 164 12.76 5.12 -12.88
C LEU A 164 12.34 6.42 -12.21
N GLY A 165 12.11 6.41 -10.90
CA GLY A 165 11.80 7.60 -10.11
C GLY A 165 13.04 8.39 -9.68
N ALA A 166 14.26 7.90 -9.95
CA ALA A 166 15.51 8.47 -9.44
C ALA A 166 15.49 8.71 -7.93
N ILE A 167 14.94 7.74 -7.19
CA ILE A 167 14.79 7.79 -5.74
C ILE A 167 16.03 7.24 -5.07
N ASP A 168 16.54 7.94 -4.06
CA ASP A 168 17.67 7.48 -3.26
C ASP A 168 17.28 6.25 -2.44
N PRO A 169 17.91 5.07 -2.66
CA PRO A 169 17.58 3.86 -1.91
C PRO A 169 17.73 3.98 -0.39
N ARG A 170 18.55 4.92 0.09
CA ARG A 170 18.71 5.19 1.54
C ARG A 170 17.47 5.79 2.19
N LYS A 171 16.52 6.27 1.40
CA LYS A 171 15.21 6.75 1.86
C LYS A 171 14.16 5.64 1.99
N VAL A 172 14.56 4.39 1.73
CA VAL A 172 13.69 3.23 1.84
C VAL A 172 13.95 2.48 3.15
N THR A 173 12.88 2.15 3.84
CA THR A 173 12.88 1.20 4.96
C THR A 173 12.00 0.01 4.59
N LEU A 174 12.61 -1.16 4.48
CA LEU A 174 11.93 -2.45 4.33
C LEU A 174 11.54 -2.97 5.70
N LEU A 175 10.27 -3.32 5.90
CA LEU A 175 9.75 -3.86 7.15
C LEU A 175 9.01 -5.18 6.92
N GLY A 176 9.43 -6.23 7.62
CA GLY A 176 8.71 -7.50 7.59
C GLY A 176 9.28 -8.55 6.64
N CYS A 177 10.28 -8.19 5.84
CA CYS A 177 10.89 -9.13 4.88
C CYS A 177 11.45 -10.37 5.58
N ARG A 178 11.25 -11.52 4.95
CA ARG A 178 11.66 -12.84 5.48
C ARG A 178 11.92 -13.88 4.40
N ASP A 179 11.63 -13.55 3.15
CA ASP A 179 11.98 -14.33 1.97
C ASP A 179 12.77 -13.46 1.00
N TYR A 180 13.94 -13.94 0.58
CA TYR A 180 14.93 -13.13 -0.13
C TYR A 180 15.61 -13.93 -1.22
N ASP A 181 15.87 -13.29 -2.36
CA ASP A 181 16.88 -13.72 -3.30
C ASP A 181 18.26 -13.17 -2.93
N TRP A 182 19.32 -13.86 -3.34
CA TRP A 182 20.70 -13.43 -3.06
C TRP A 182 21.02 -12.04 -3.65
N GLU A 183 20.54 -11.77 -4.84
CA GLU A 183 20.72 -10.46 -5.51
C GLU A 183 20.13 -9.31 -4.71
N GLU A 184 18.98 -9.53 -4.07
CA GLU A 184 18.32 -8.52 -3.25
C GLU A 184 19.11 -8.20 -1.99
N ILE A 185 19.69 -9.20 -1.34
CA ILE A 185 20.57 -9.00 -0.16
C ILE A 185 21.79 -8.16 -0.54
N GLU A 186 22.40 -8.45 -1.70
CA GLU A 186 23.52 -7.65 -2.19
C GLU A 186 23.13 -6.22 -2.52
N TYR A 187 21.98 -6.02 -3.17
CA TYR A 187 21.45 -4.70 -3.48
C TYR A 187 21.18 -3.88 -2.21
N ILE A 188 20.50 -4.45 -1.23
CA ILE A 188 20.20 -3.80 0.07
C ILE A 188 21.50 -3.30 0.71
N ARG A 189 22.52 -4.16 0.81
CA ARG A 189 23.81 -3.81 1.42
C ARG A 189 24.57 -2.74 0.65
N LYS A 190 24.62 -2.87 -0.67
CA LYS A 190 25.38 -1.97 -1.56
C LYS A 190 24.75 -0.58 -1.63
N MET A 191 23.43 -0.52 -1.69
CA MET A 191 22.67 0.72 -1.91
C MET A 191 22.27 1.42 -0.61
N GLY A 192 22.46 0.78 0.53
CA GLY A 192 22.15 1.35 1.84
C GLY A 192 20.65 1.41 2.17
N VAL A 193 19.86 0.52 1.59
CA VAL A 193 18.45 0.32 1.96
C VAL A 193 18.40 -0.15 3.41
N THR A 194 17.50 0.42 4.21
CA THR A 194 17.29 -0.04 5.58
C THR A 194 16.43 -1.28 5.59
N LEU A 195 16.86 -2.32 6.30
CA LEU A 195 16.12 -3.57 6.44
C LEU A 195 15.79 -3.85 7.91
N ILE A 196 14.50 -3.97 8.22
CA ILE A 196 13.97 -4.45 9.50
C ILE A 196 13.24 -5.78 9.22
N PRO A 197 13.94 -6.92 9.27
CA PRO A 197 13.34 -8.21 8.92
C PRO A 197 12.28 -8.63 9.93
N ALA A 198 11.35 -9.51 9.53
CA ALA A 198 10.25 -9.98 10.38
C ALA A 198 10.70 -10.46 11.77
N PRO A 199 11.78 -11.26 11.94
CA PRO A 199 12.24 -11.68 13.27
C PRO A 199 12.68 -10.53 14.18
N THR A 200 13.11 -9.41 13.61
CA THR A 200 13.44 -8.19 14.36
C THR A 200 12.17 -7.43 14.72
N ALA A 201 11.28 -7.22 13.77
CA ALA A 201 10.00 -6.56 13.99
C ALA A 201 9.15 -7.26 15.05
N HIS A 202 9.20 -8.59 15.12
CA HIS A 202 8.51 -9.36 16.17
C HIS A 202 8.98 -9.08 17.60
N ARG A 203 10.23 -8.67 17.77
CA ARG A 203 10.80 -8.36 19.10
C ARG A 203 10.55 -6.94 19.55
N TRP A 204 10.17 -6.07 18.62
CA TRP A 204 9.97 -4.65 18.88
C TRP A 204 8.52 -4.33 19.17
N THR A 205 8.30 -3.36 20.04
CA THR A 205 6.97 -2.76 20.22
C THR A 205 6.64 -1.84 19.04
N GLY A 206 5.38 -1.52 18.85
CA GLY A 206 4.96 -0.53 17.86
C GLY A 206 5.68 0.81 18.02
N ASN A 207 5.91 1.26 19.26
CA ASN A 207 6.66 2.49 19.53
C ASN A 207 8.12 2.40 19.07
N GLN A 208 8.81 1.31 19.37
CA GLN A 208 10.20 1.12 18.93
C GLN A 208 10.32 1.10 17.40
N LEU A 209 9.39 0.45 16.72
CA LEU A 209 9.34 0.46 15.26
C LEU A 209 9.09 1.88 14.72
N ALA A 210 8.14 2.60 15.30
CA ALA A 210 7.82 3.96 14.87
C ALA A 210 8.96 4.95 15.14
N ASP A 211 9.64 4.85 16.28
CA ASP A 211 10.80 5.68 16.62
C ASP A 211 11.95 5.44 15.63
N GLU A 212 12.26 4.18 15.33
CA GLU A 212 13.29 3.81 14.35
C GLU A 212 12.99 4.39 12.97
N ILE A 213 11.75 4.21 12.49
CA ILE A 213 11.34 4.72 11.18
C ILE A 213 11.26 6.24 11.19
N GLY A 214 10.67 6.84 12.23
CA GLY A 214 10.57 8.28 12.37
C GLY A 214 11.93 8.99 12.35
N SER A 215 12.95 8.39 12.97
CA SER A 215 14.32 8.92 12.93
C SER A 215 14.92 9.01 11.54
N ARG A 216 14.44 8.19 10.57
CA ARG A 216 14.94 8.10 9.19
C ARG A 216 14.19 9.00 8.22
N ILE A 217 12.91 9.28 8.48
CA ILE A 217 12.07 10.11 7.61
C ILE A 217 12.52 11.57 7.62
N GLY A 218 12.94 12.08 8.79
CA GLY A 218 13.32 13.49 8.93
C GLY A 218 12.17 14.43 8.56
N SER A 219 12.41 15.34 7.60
CA SER A 219 11.40 16.29 7.11
C SER A 219 10.64 15.81 5.86
N ASP A 220 10.98 14.64 5.33
CA ASP A 220 10.32 14.09 4.16
C ASP A 220 8.85 13.71 4.47
N ALA A 221 8.05 13.57 3.42
CA ALA A 221 6.74 12.96 3.54
C ALA A 221 6.86 11.44 3.38
N LEU A 222 6.16 10.69 4.21
CA LEU A 222 6.18 9.24 4.23
C LEU A 222 5.14 8.67 3.28
N HIS A 223 5.58 7.88 2.31
CA HIS A 223 4.74 6.96 1.56
C HIS A 223 4.80 5.57 2.18
N ILE A 224 3.64 4.98 2.44
CA ILE A 224 3.53 3.61 2.93
C ILE A 224 3.11 2.73 1.76
N SER A 225 3.94 1.76 1.40
CA SER A 225 3.59 0.68 0.48
C SER A 225 3.33 -0.56 1.32
N LEU A 226 2.12 -1.09 1.24
CA LEU A 226 1.68 -2.23 2.02
C LEU A 226 1.35 -3.40 1.11
N ASP A 227 2.29 -4.35 0.99
CA ASP A 227 1.95 -5.68 0.56
C ASP A 227 1.21 -6.41 1.66
N ILE A 228 0.05 -6.97 1.34
CA ILE A 228 -0.75 -7.67 2.35
C ILE A 228 -0.10 -8.97 2.82
N ASP A 229 0.86 -9.53 2.07
CA ASP A 229 1.59 -10.73 2.44
C ASP A 229 2.69 -10.47 3.49
N SER A 230 2.95 -9.20 3.83
CA SER A 230 3.72 -8.82 5.02
C SER A 230 3.15 -9.44 6.28
N LEU A 231 1.82 -9.62 6.32
CA LEU A 231 1.15 -10.36 7.36
C LEU A 231 1.45 -11.87 7.26
N ASP A 232 1.44 -12.55 8.39
CA ASP A 232 1.47 -14.00 8.41
C ASP A 232 0.23 -14.56 7.69
N PRO A 233 0.35 -15.66 6.91
CA PRO A 233 -0.78 -16.30 6.23
C PRO A 233 -1.95 -16.70 7.13
N ALA A 234 -1.73 -16.76 8.45
CA ALA A 234 -2.81 -16.95 9.42
C ALA A 234 -3.76 -15.73 9.50
N TYR A 235 -3.31 -14.54 9.13
CA TYR A 235 -4.06 -13.29 9.15
C TYR A 235 -4.45 -12.80 7.76
N ALA A 236 -3.67 -13.13 6.73
CA ALA A 236 -3.90 -12.72 5.34
C ALA A 236 -3.59 -13.87 4.36
N PRO A 237 -4.45 -14.92 4.32
CA PRO A 237 -4.22 -16.07 3.43
C PRO A 237 -4.44 -15.76 1.94
N GLY A 238 -5.21 -14.71 1.61
CA GLY A 238 -5.66 -14.37 0.25
C GLY A 238 -4.66 -13.50 -0.51
N THR A 239 -3.44 -14.00 -0.71
CA THR A 239 -2.37 -13.33 -1.46
C THR A 239 -1.67 -14.27 -2.42
N GLY A 240 -0.92 -13.70 -3.38
CA GLY A 240 -0.23 -14.46 -4.43
C GLY A 240 0.92 -15.31 -3.91
N VAL A 241 1.79 -14.77 -3.06
CA VAL A 241 3.04 -15.40 -2.60
C VAL A 241 3.14 -15.34 -1.07
N PRO A 242 2.29 -16.07 -0.33
CA PRO A 242 2.31 -16.03 1.13
C PRO A 242 3.59 -16.64 1.68
N ALA A 243 4.22 -15.98 2.65
CA ALA A 243 5.39 -16.46 3.37
C ALA A 243 5.08 -16.62 4.86
N ALA A 244 5.51 -17.72 5.48
CA ALA A 244 5.27 -17.98 6.90
C ALA A 244 6.16 -17.11 7.81
N GLY A 245 5.74 -16.87 9.06
CA GLY A 245 6.49 -16.08 10.04
C GLY A 245 6.35 -14.56 9.86
N GLY A 246 5.23 -14.13 9.25
CA GLY A 246 4.89 -12.73 9.01
C GLY A 246 4.39 -11.97 10.23
N LEU A 247 4.14 -10.68 10.05
CA LEU A 247 3.58 -9.82 11.09
C LEU A 247 2.16 -10.27 11.47
N THR A 248 1.79 -10.09 12.71
CA THR A 248 0.38 -10.18 13.11
C THR A 248 -0.33 -8.89 12.70
N SER A 249 -1.64 -8.99 12.42
CA SER A 249 -2.46 -7.80 12.17
C SER A 249 -2.40 -6.81 13.34
N ARG A 250 -2.29 -7.32 14.59
CA ARG A 250 -2.16 -6.47 15.79
C ARG A 250 -0.87 -5.67 15.80
N GLN A 251 0.27 -6.28 15.48
CA GLN A 251 1.56 -5.58 15.42
C GLN A 251 1.54 -4.46 14.37
N LEU A 252 0.99 -4.73 13.19
CA LEU A 252 0.93 -3.73 12.12
C LEU A 252 0.00 -2.56 12.49
N LEU A 253 -1.16 -2.83 13.10
CA LEU A 253 -2.08 -1.79 13.55
C LEU A 253 -1.47 -0.94 14.68
N ASP A 254 -0.80 -1.56 15.65
CA ASP A 254 -0.12 -0.84 16.73
C ASP A 254 1.00 0.05 16.20
N PHE A 255 1.75 -0.44 15.22
CA PHE A 255 2.81 0.30 14.55
C PHE A 255 2.28 1.51 13.77
N LEU A 256 1.29 1.30 12.88
CA LEU A 256 0.71 2.40 12.08
C LEU A 256 0.19 3.53 12.98
N ARG A 257 -0.39 3.17 14.10
CA ARG A 257 -0.91 4.15 15.06
C ARG A 257 0.20 5.03 15.65
N GLN A 258 1.39 4.51 15.84
CA GLN A 258 2.52 5.26 16.38
C GLN A 258 3.15 6.22 15.35
N LEU A 259 2.86 6.05 14.06
CA LEU A 259 3.26 6.99 13.00
C LEU A 259 2.38 8.26 12.95
N ARG A 260 1.48 8.44 13.92
CA ARG A 260 0.64 9.64 14.01
C ARG A 260 1.51 10.89 14.11
N GLY A 261 1.27 11.84 13.20
CA GLY A 261 1.99 13.11 13.15
C GLY A 261 3.14 13.15 12.16
N VAL A 262 3.44 12.03 11.52
CA VAL A 262 4.28 12.01 10.34
C VAL A 262 3.54 12.66 9.18
N ARG A 263 4.22 13.46 8.37
CA ARG A 263 3.65 13.99 7.12
C ARG A 263 3.44 12.84 6.14
N LEU A 264 2.19 12.56 5.78
CA LEU A 264 1.84 11.46 4.89
C LEU A 264 1.94 11.90 3.42
N ALA A 265 2.64 11.11 2.61
CA ALA A 265 2.69 11.23 1.16
C ALA A 265 1.53 10.49 0.49
N GLY A 266 1.23 9.27 0.98
CA GLY A 266 0.20 8.40 0.44
C GLY A 266 0.32 6.98 0.97
N LEU A 267 -0.59 6.14 0.51
CA LEU A 267 -0.65 4.70 0.78
C LEU A 267 -0.89 3.96 -0.53
N ASP A 268 -0.22 2.86 -0.76
CA ASP A 268 -0.71 1.80 -1.65
C ASP A 268 -0.92 0.51 -0.86
N VAL A 269 -1.89 -0.29 -1.32
CA VAL A 269 -2.19 -1.61 -0.75
C VAL A 269 -2.28 -2.60 -1.90
N ASP A 270 -1.40 -3.59 -1.88
CA ASP A 270 -1.14 -4.50 -2.99
C ASP A 270 -1.27 -5.96 -2.59
N GLU A 271 -1.27 -6.85 -3.58
CA GLU A 271 -1.30 -8.32 -3.47
C GLU A 271 -2.52 -8.91 -2.75
N VAL A 272 -3.56 -8.11 -2.45
CA VAL A 272 -4.85 -8.66 -2.02
C VAL A 272 -5.45 -9.43 -3.18
N SER A 273 -5.66 -10.73 -3.02
CA SER A 273 -6.20 -11.59 -4.08
C SER A 273 -7.55 -12.18 -3.69
N PRO A 274 -8.68 -11.52 -4.03
CA PRO A 274 -10.01 -12.00 -3.69
C PRO A 274 -10.30 -13.43 -4.12
N PRO A 275 -9.81 -13.94 -5.28
CA PRO A 275 -10.01 -15.34 -5.65
C PRO A 275 -9.29 -16.35 -4.75
N LEU A 276 -8.26 -15.93 -4.03
CA LEU A 276 -7.49 -16.75 -3.10
C LEU A 276 -7.92 -16.52 -1.64
N ASP A 277 -8.76 -15.50 -1.41
CA ASP A 277 -9.19 -15.13 -0.06
C ASP A 277 -10.35 -16.03 0.41
N ASN A 278 -10.29 -16.44 1.66
CA ASN A 278 -11.33 -17.26 2.28
C ASN A 278 -12.18 -16.40 3.22
N GLY A 279 -13.44 -16.21 2.88
CA GLY A 279 -14.37 -15.44 3.72
C GLY A 279 -13.96 -13.96 3.88
N HIS A 280 -13.28 -13.39 2.91
CA HIS A 280 -12.79 -12.00 2.92
C HIS A 280 -11.84 -11.66 4.09
N ILE A 281 -11.17 -12.62 4.69
CA ILE A 281 -10.26 -12.38 5.83
C ILE A 281 -9.17 -11.37 5.43
N THR A 282 -8.53 -11.59 4.28
CA THR A 282 -7.46 -10.72 3.76
C THR A 282 -8.01 -9.36 3.33
N THR A 283 -9.12 -9.35 2.60
CA THR A 283 -9.80 -8.13 2.15
C THR A 283 -10.21 -7.26 3.33
N LEU A 284 -10.75 -7.85 4.40
CA LEU A 284 -11.13 -7.13 5.63
C LEU A 284 -9.91 -6.61 6.39
N ALA A 285 -8.82 -7.36 6.44
CA ALA A 285 -7.57 -6.89 7.03
C ALA A 285 -7.04 -5.66 6.27
N ALA A 286 -6.96 -5.72 4.93
CA ALA A 286 -6.53 -4.61 4.09
C ALA A 286 -7.41 -3.36 4.31
N LEU A 287 -8.74 -3.52 4.32
CA LEU A 287 -9.66 -2.42 4.60
C LEU A 287 -9.46 -1.83 5.99
N LYS A 288 -9.19 -2.67 7.00
CA LYS A 288 -8.90 -2.17 8.35
C LYS A 288 -7.69 -1.24 8.35
N PHE A 289 -6.62 -1.58 7.65
CA PHE A 289 -5.43 -0.72 7.52
C PHE A 289 -5.73 0.56 6.74
N ILE A 290 -6.49 0.47 5.65
CA ILE A 290 -6.92 1.66 4.88
C ILE A 290 -7.72 2.63 5.77
N PHE A 291 -8.65 2.14 6.57
CA PHE A 291 -9.44 3.00 7.45
C PHE A 291 -8.64 3.60 8.61
N GLU A 292 -7.69 2.86 9.19
CA GLU A 292 -6.75 3.43 10.17
C GLU A 292 -5.86 4.52 9.52
N PHE A 293 -5.40 4.31 8.28
CA PHE A 293 -4.67 5.32 7.54
C PHE A 293 -5.50 6.57 7.26
N ILE A 294 -6.77 6.43 6.88
CA ILE A 294 -7.69 7.58 6.73
C ILE A 294 -7.84 8.34 8.07
N GLY A 295 -7.92 7.62 9.18
CA GLY A 295 -7.88 8.21 10.51
C GLY A 295 -6.60 9.02 10.78
N MET A 296 -5.45 8.53 10.32
CA MET A 296 -4.18 9.29 10.42
C MET A 296 -4.20 10.57 9.58
N VAL A 297 -4.78 10.53 8.37
CA VAL A 297 -4.94 11.71 7.50
C VAL A 297 -5.79 12.77 8.23
N LYS A 298 -6.90 12.38 8.88
CA LYS A 298 -7.69 13.30 9.70
C LYS A 298 -6.87 13.97 10.78
N LEU A 299 -6.11 13.18 11.56
CA LEU A 299 -5.30 13.72 12.64
C LEU A 299 -4.20 14.67 12.16
N ALA A 300 -3.65 14.45 10.96
CA ALA A 300 -2.67 15.35 10.36
C ALA A 300 -3.30 16.68 9.93
N LYS A 301 -4.58 16.68 9.53
CA LYS A 301 -5.35 17.87 9.14
C LYS A 301 -5.77 18.72 10.33
N ASP A 302 -6.04 18.12 11.48
CA ASP A 302 -6.51 18.81 12.69
C ASP A 302 -5.37 19.55 13.44
N ARG A 303 -4.12 19.44 12.98
CA ARG A 303 -2.93 20.14 13.54
C ARG A 303 -2.63 21.43 12.80
#